data_c030b7edd451b82b80bb7141693a74c2
#
_entry.id   c030b7edd451b82b80bb7141693a74c2
#
_cell.length_a   1.000
_cell.length_b   1.000
_cell.length_c   1.000
_cell.angle_alpha   90.00
_cell.angle_beta   90.00
_cell.angle_gamma   90.00
#
_symmetry.space_group_name_H-M   'P 1'
#
loop_
_entity.id
_entity.type
_entity.pdbx_description
1 polymer ?
#
loop_
_entity_poly.entity_id
_entity_poly.type
_entity_poly.pdbx_seq_one_letter_code
_entity_poly.pdbx_strand_id
1 'polypeptide(L)'
;EGFLLNGKSVKIKGVNIHHDLGCMGVAAYDDALLRRLLKLRSIGCNAIRTAHNPHSESLLEMCDSLGLLVMNEFIDEWKVAKKKWITERAKEDAPDSISIGYTRYFDTHAEHDLKSFIRRDRNHPCVILWSIGNEIEWTYPYYWASSKDNKGFKGLIHTGDPETDNKSILKEFNRLSGGKDDLAETAAVLAGWVKDVDTTRPVSSGVVVPSVSRLSGYTDVLDVVGYNYKDKYYEIDHKLYPYQPIIGSENVGQLFEWTAVADKKYIAGIFVWTGFDYLGENGPWPARGGDCSFFDFVGNKTARGHFFECLWKDTPKTHIVTIPEKESEFKMDTDGSFTYTPRPGWIRRWEWYDTRDKWKYRRDEDILVQVYTNAPEVELFLNGKSLGTKKRSDFMEHNILMWKVA
;
A
#
# COMPACT_ATOMS: atom_id res chain seq x y z
N GLU A 1 12.89 16.41 -6.34
CA GLU A 1 13.67 15.85 -5.22
C GLU A 1 12.69 15.25 -4.21
N GLY A 2 12.41 14.04 -4.08
CA GLY A 2 11.52 13.38 -3.10
C GLY A 2 11.20 14.10 -1.79
N PHE A 3 11.07 13.40 -0.71
CA PHE A 3 10.77 14.00 0.59
C PHE A 3 12.05 14.45 1.32
N LEU A 4 12.06 15.68 1.80
CA LEU A 4 13.16 16.26 2.58
C LEU A 4 12.70 16.53 4.02
N LEU A 5 13.42 16.00 5.00
CA LEU A 5 13.24 16.31 6.40
C LEU A 5 14.46 17.11 6.90
N ASN A 6 14.24 18.35 7.33
CA ASN A 6 15.32 19.26 7.75
C ASN A 6 16.46 19.37 6.70
N GLY A 7 16.11 19.46 5.43
CA GLY A 7 17.04 19.57 4.31
C GLY A 7 17.75 18.26 3.91
N LYS A 8 17.47 17.16 4.57
CA LYS A 8 18.02 15.83 4.23
C LYS A 8 16.98 14.99 3.51
N SER A 9 17.39 14.31 2.44
CA SER A 9 16.51 13.37 1.74
C SER A 9 16.22 12.17 2.63
N VAL A 10 14.93 11.88 2.81
CA VAL A 10 14.44 10.73 3.57
C VAL A 10 13.51 9.92 2.68
N LYS A 11 13.79 8.64 2.51
CA LYS A 11 12.90 7.71 1.82
C LYS A 11 11.79 7.28 2.78
N ILE A 12 10.54 7.51 2.37
CA ILE A 12 9.38 7.05 3.12
C ILE A 12 9.25 5.54 2.95
N LYS A 13 9.35 4.85 4.06
CA LYS A 13 9.18 3.40 4.25
C LYS A 13 7.88 3.22 5.04
N GLY A 14 6.76 3.43 4.36
CA GLY A 14 5.45 3.55 4.99
C GLY A 14 4.58 2.31 4.84
N VAL A 15 3.56 2.26 5.67
CA VAL A 15 2.47 1.28 5.58
C VAL A 15 1.12 1.96 5.72
N ASN A 16 0.11 1.38 5.10
CA ASN A 16 -1.28 1.72 5.36
C ASN A 16 -1.74 0.98 6.63
N ILE A 17 -2.56 1.64 7.45
CA ILE A 17 -3.22 1.02 8.58
C ILE A 17 -4.67 1.45 8.64
N HIS A 18 -5.58 0.50 8.86
CA HIS A 18 -6.96 0.81 9.20
C HIS A 18 -7.11 1.22 10.66
N HIS A 19 -8.15 2.01 10.98
CA HIS A 19 -8.59 2.26 12.33
C HIS A 19 -9.30 1.03 12.90
N ASP A 20 -8.52 -0.01 13.14
CA ASP A 20 -8.94 -1.35 13.51
C ASP A 20 -7.90 -1.96 14.45
N LEU A 21 -8.35 -2.49 15.57
CA LEU A 21 -7.50 -3.20 16.54
C LEU A 21 -7.84 -4.71 16.59
N GLY A 22 -8.20 -5.27 15.46
CA GLY A 22 -8.49 -6.67 15.34
C GLY A 22 -9.80 -7.04 16.06
N CYS A 23 -9.76 -8.00 16.99
CA CYS A 23 -10.95 -8.44 17.71
C CYS A 23 -11.61 -7.37 18.59
N MET A 24 -10.93 -6.24 18.83
CA MET A 24 -11.47 -5.09 19.54
C MET A 24 -12.19 -4.09 18.62
N GLY A 25 -12.23 -4.38 17.32
CA GLY A 25 -12.87 -3.51 16.32
C GLY A 25 -12.21 -2.15 16.24
N VAL A 26 -13.01 -1.10 16.15
CA VAL A 26 -12.56 0.30 16.02
C VAL A 26 -12.28 1.00 17.37
N ALA A 27 -12.25 0.27 18.47
CA ALA A 27 -11.91 0.85 19.77
C ALA A 27 -10.43 1.29 19.79
N ALA A 28 -10.19 2.57 20.13
CA ALA A 28 -8.84 3.14 20.15
C ALA A 28 -8.23 3.00 21.57
N TYR A 29 -7.70 1.82 21.86
CA TYR A 29 -6.96 1.58 23.11
C TYR A 29 -5.50 1.96 22.93
N ASP A 30 -5.01 2.88 23.73
CA ASP A 30 -3.67 3.47 23.61
C ASP A 30 -2.56 2.43 23.67
N ASP A 31 -2.60 1.50 24.62
CA ASP A 31 -1.59 0.45 24.74
C ASP A 31 -1.53 -0.46 23.50
N ALA A 32 -2.70 -0.74 22.89
CA ALA A 32 -2.77 -1.55 21.68
C ALA A 32 -2.26 -0.79 20.46
N LEU A 33 -2.59 0.48 20.34
CA LEU A 33 -2.07 1.38 19.29
C LEU A 33 -0.56 1.52 19.42
N LEU A 34 -0.06 1.84 20.61
CA LEU A 34 1.38 1.96 20.87
C LEU A 34 2.13 0.67 20.52
N ARG A 35 1.60 -0.49 20.93
CA ARG A 35 2.18 -1.79 20.59
C ARG A 35 2.30 -1.99 19.07
N ARG A 36 1.26 -1.62 18.29
CA ARG A 36 1.28 -1.70 16.83
C ARG A 36 2.33 -0.77 16.22
N LEU A 37 2.39 0.48 16.64
CA LEU A 37 3.36 1.45 16.15
C LEU A 37 4.80 1.04 16.45
N LEU A 38 5.08 0.53 17.65
CA LEU A 38 6.39 -0.01 18.03
C LEU A 38 6.80 -1.20 17.15
N LYS A 39 5.87 -2.09 16.82
CA LYS A 39 6.12 -3.21 15.90
C LYS A 39 6.47 -2.71 14.50
N LEU A 40 5.72 -1.76 13.93
CA LEU A 40 6.02 -1.17 12.64
C LEU A 40 7.41 -0.51 12.64
N ARG A 41 7.70 0.29 13.65
CA ARG A 41 9.02 0.92 13.81
C ARG A 41 10.15 -0.12 13.91
N SER A 42 9.89 -1.27 14.55
CA SER A 42 10.89 -2.32 14.74
C SER A 42 11.39 -2.94 13.43
N ILE A 43 10.58 -2.92 12.37
CA ILE A 43 10.95 -3.42 11.05
C ILE A 43 11.52 -2.34 10.11
N GLY A 44 11.75 -1.12 10.61
CA GLY A 44 12.28 -0.01 9.81
C GLY A 44 11.23 0.86 9.15
N CYS A 45 9.94 0.66 9.44
CA CYS A 45 8.87 1.57 9.03
C CYS A 45 9.09 2.95 9.68
N ASN A 46 8.98 4.03 8.89
CA ASN A 46 9.13 5.40 9.35
C ASN A 46 7.90 6.28 9.07
N ALA A 47 6.86 5.71 8.46
CA ALA A 47 5.64 6.44 8.14
C ALA A 47 4.41 5.54 8.16
N ILE A 48 3.24 6.13 8.40
CA ILE A 48 1.93 5.49 8.25
C ILE A 48 1.00 6.35 7.41
N ARG A 49 0.08 5.71 6.68
CA ARG A 49 -1.10 6.37 6.09
C ARG A 49 -2.34 5.87 6.82
N THR A 50 -3.16 6.80 7.28
CA THR A 50 -4.41 6.51 8.00
C THR A 50 -5.52 6.18 7.01
N ALA A 51 -5.57 4.92 6.57
CA ALA A 51 -6.53 4.44 5.58
C ALA A 51 -7.91 4.17 6.24
N HIS A 52 -9.00 4.61 5.71
CA HIS A 52 -9.23 5.71 4.75
C HIS A 52 -10.18 6.71 5.42
N ASN A 53 -9.84 7.12 6.64
CA ASN A 53 -10.66 7.98 7.48
C ASN A 53 -9.84 8.57 8.64
N PRO A 54 -10.35 9.58 9.36
CA PRO A 54 -9.69 10.14 10.53
C PRO A 54 -9.49 9.08 11.63
N HIS A 55 -8.26 8.92 12.07
CA HIS A 55 -7.91 8.08 13.22
C HIS A 55 -8.02 8.84 14.55
N SER A 56 -7.79 8.12 15.67
CA SER A 56 -7.79 8.74 17.01
C SER A 56 -6.65 9.76 17.16
N GLU A 57 -6.87 10.79 17.97
CA GLU A 57 -5.84 11.78 18.32
C GLU A 57 -4.64 11.11 19.00
N SER A 58 -4.88 10.15 19.90
CA SER A 58 -3.83 9.40 20.59
C SER A 58 -2.86 8.68 19.63
N LEU A 59 -3.33 8.25 18.44
CA LEU A 59 -2.44 7.69 17.41
C LEU A 59 -1.41 8.72 16.95
N LEU A 60 -1.83 9.97 16.72
CA LEU A 60 -0.94 11.04 16.25
C LEU A 60 0.03 11.47 17.35
N GLU A 61 -0.41 11.57 18.60
CA GLU A 61 0.45 11.84 19.76
C GLU A 61 1.57 10.78 19.90
N MET A 62 1.22 9.50 19.68
CA MET A 62 2.19 8.43 19.67
C MET A 62 3.13 8.52 18.47
N CYS A 63 2.63 8.88 17.28
CA CYS A 63 3.47 9.09 16.11
C CYS A 63 4.46 10.23 16.31
N ASP A 64 4.04 11.35 16.92
CA ASP A 64 4.93 12.45 17.33
C ASP A 64 6.04 11.96 18.25
N SER A 65 5.66 11.20 19.29
CA SER A 65 6.60 10.68 20.29
C SER A 65 7.58 9.66 19.70
N LEU A 66 7.14 8.85 18.75
CA LEU A 66 7.94 7.79 18.13
C LEU A 66 8.73 8.27 16.90
N GLY A 67 8.46 9.49 16.39
CA GLY A 67 9.05 10.01 15.17
C GLY A 67 8.57 9.27 13.91
N LEU A 68 7.32 8.82 13.88
CA LEU A 68 6.66 8.25 12.71
C LEU A 68 5.96 9.36 11.93
N LEU A 69 6.23 9.47 10.64
CA LEU A 69 5.56 10.42 9.75
C LEU A 69 4.15 9.94 9.40
N VAL A 70 3.24 10.87 9.14
CA VAL A 70 1.84 10.53 8.85
C VAL A 70 1.36 11.22 7.58
N MET A 71 0.87 10.42 6.63
CA MET A 71 -0.07 10.85 5.59
C MET A 71 -1.47 10.68 6.17
N ASN A 72 -2.08 11.80 6.56
CA ASN A 72 -3.36 11.79 7.28
C ASN A 72 -4.52 11.92 6.31
N GLU A 73 -5.33 10.86 6.19
CA GLU A 73 -6.39 10.78 5.20
C GLU A 73 -7.77 11.03 5.79
N PHE A 74 -8.53 11.84 5.07
CA PHE A 74 -9.85 12.29 5.52
C PHE A 74 -10.95 11.28 5.22
N ILE A 75 -11.01 10.75 3.96
CA ILE A 75 -12.21 10.05 3.53
C ILE A 75 -11.97 9.11 2.35
N ASP A 76 -12.74 8.03 2.31
CA ASP A 76 -12.68 6.99 1.27
C ASP A 76 -13.63 7.21 0.08
N GLU A 77 -14.66 8.03 0.24
CA GLU A 77 -15.65 8.31 -0.80
C GLU A 77 -16.18 9.74 -0.72
N TRP A 78 -16.58 10.30 -1.88
CA TRP A 78 -17.14 11.64 -1.97
C TRP A 78 -18.64 11.61 -2.28
N LYS A 79 -19.08 12.37 -3.30
CA LYS A 79 -20.48 12.51 -3.70
C LYS A 79 -21.11 11.22 -4.25
N VAL A 80 -20.29 10.31 -4.76
CA VAL A 80 -20.75 9.05 -5.33
C VAL A 80 -20.20 7.89 -4.50
N ALA A 81 -21.10 7.03 -4.03
CA ALA A 81 -20.75 5.93 -3.14
C ALA A 81 -19.93 4.84 -3.84
N LYS A 82 -18.90 4.35 -3.18
CA LYS A 82 -18.23 3.11 -3.56
C LYS A 82 -19.15 1.92 -3.33
N LYS A 83 -19.04 0.92 -4.20
CA LYS A 83 -19.79 -0.35 -4.04
C LYS A 83 -19.31 -1.06 -2.77
N LYS A 84 -20.20 -1.21 -1.80
CA LYS A 84 -19.92 -1.94 -0.56
C LYS A 84 -20.24 -3.43 -0.75
N TRP A 85 -19.38 -4.29 -0.18
CA TRP A 85 -19.67 -5.71 -0.06
C TRP A 85 -20.51 -5.94 1.20
N ILE A 86 -21.80 -6.26 1.02
CA ILE A 86 -22.72 -6.45 2.12
C ILE A 86 -23.29 -7.86 2.04
N THR A 87 -23.44 -8.51 3.19
CA THR A 87 -24.14 -9.81 3.26
C THR A 87 -25.61 -9.63 2.89
N GLU A 88 -26.23 -10.66 2.32
CA GLU A 88 -27.67 -10.63 1.99
C GLU A 88 -28.52 -10.27 3.22
N ARG A 89 -28.18 -10.81 4.39
CA ARG A 89 -28.86 -10.46 5.64
C ARG A 89 -28.74 -8.97 5.99
N ALA A 90 -27.57 -8.36 5.82
CA ALA A 90 -27.41 -6.94 6.10
C ALA A 90 -28.18 -6.05 5.12
N LYS A 91 -28.38 -6.52 3.87
CA LYS A 91 -29.25 -5.84 2.89
C LYS A 91 -30.71 -5.88 3.30
N GLU A 92 -31.16 -7.00 3.89
CA GLU A 92 -32.54 -7.17 4.39
C GLU A 92 -32.80 -6.29 5.60
N ASP A 93 -31.83 -6.23 6.55
CA ASP A 93 -31.97 -5.52 7.82
C ASP A 93 -31.88 -3.99 7.67
N ALA A 94 -30.97 -3.48 6.81
CA ALA A 94 -30.74 -2.04 6.64
C ALA A 94 -30.13 -1.69 5.26
N PRO A 95 -30.87 -1.88 4.17
CA PRO A 95 -30.31 -1.82 2.82
C PRO A 95 -29.71 -0.45 2.46
N ASP A 96 -30.33 0.64 2.85
CA ASP A 96 -29.91 1.99 2.45
C ASP A 96 -28.81 2.58 3.35
N SER A 97 -28.86 2.30 4.64
CA SER A 97 -27.90 2.87 5.60
C SER A 97 -26.50 2.28 5.50
N ILE A 98 -26.39 1.01 5.05
CA ILE A 98 -25.11 0.30 4.94
C ILE A 98 -24.44 0.57 3.58
N SER A 99 -25.21 0.74 2.49
CA SER A 99 -24.68 0.83 1.13
C SER A 99 -24.22 2.23 0.71
N ILE A 100 -24.76 3.29 1.31
CA ILE A 100 -24.51 4.68 0.90
C ILE A 100 -23.35 5.32 1.67
N GLY A 101 -23.14 4.95 2.93
CA GLY A 101 -22.03 5.46 3.74
C GLY A 101 -22.04 6.96 3.90
N TYR A 102 -20.85 7.61 3.86
CA TYR A 102 -20.68 9.04 4.04
C TYR A 102 -21.21 9.88 2.88
N THR A 103 -21.34 9.31 1.70
CA THR A 103 -21.87 9.99 0.50
C THR A 103 -23.20 10.71 0.78
N ARG A 104 -24.04 10.12 1.63
CA ARG A 104 -25.32 10.73 2.08
C ARG A 104 -25.16 12.12 2.70
N TYR A 105 -24.05 12.35 3.38
CA TYR A 105 -23.78 13.55 4.15
C TYR A 105 -22.76 14.47 3.48
N PHE A 106 -22.15 14.04 2.38
CA PHE A 106 -21.03 14.73 1.77
C PHE A 106 -21.34 16.19 1.44
N ASP A 107 -22.42 16.46 0.72
CA ASP A 107 -22.76 17.82 0.27
C ASP A 107 -23.09 18.79 1.42
N THR A 108 -23.50 18.27 2.58
CA THR A 108 -23.94 19.09 3.72
C THR A 108 -22.91 19.17 4.84
N HIS A 109 -22.00 18.20 4.96
CA HIS A 109 -21.11 18.07 6.11
C HIS A 109 -19.62 18.07 5.74
N ALA A 110 -19.25 17.75 4.51
CA ALA A 110 -17.84 17.52 4.15
C ALA A 110 -16.93 18.72 4.42
N GLU A 111 -17.40 19.96 4.18
CA GLU A 111 -16.61 21.15 4.49
C GLU A 111 -16.33 21.27 5.98
N HIS A 112 -17.38 21.17 6.78
CA HIS A 112 -17.27 21.28 8.24
C HIS A 112 -16.37 20.18 8.78
N ASP A 113 -16.59 18.96 8.37
CA ASP A 113 -15.88 17.79 8.89
C ASP A 113 -14.41 17.78 8.48
N LEU A 114 -14.10 18.10 7.21
CA LEU A 114 -12.72 18.23 6.73
C LEU A 114 -11.99 19.36 7.47
N LYS A 115 -12.60 20.53 7.58
CA LYS A 115 -11.98 21.66 8.30
C LYS A 115 -11.78 21.35 9.78
N SER A 116 -12.71 20.63 10.41
CA SER A 116 -12.60 20.19 11.80
C SER A 116 -11.49 19.18 11.99
N PHE A 117 -11.39 18.18 11.10
CA PHE A 117 -10.30 17.20 11.06
C PHE A 117 -8.93 17.88 10.94
N ILE A 118 -8.76 18.83 9.99
CA ILE A 118 -7.51 19.57 9.83
C ILE A 118 -7.18 20.39 11.07
N ARG A 119 -8.16 21.11 11.66
CA ARG A 119 -7.95 21.90 12.90
C ARG A 119 -7.53 21.04 14.07
N ARG A 120 -8.12 19.86 14.21
CA ARG A 120 -7.75 18.89 15.24
C ARG A 120 -6.29 18.47 15.12
N ASP A 121 -5.87 18.11 13.90
CA ASP A 121 -4.63 17.37 13.67
C ASP A 121 -3.44 18.22 13.20
N ARG A 122 -3.65 19.48 12.76
CA ARG A 122 -2.58 20.32 12.19
C ARG A 122 -1.42 20.66 13.13
N ASN A 123 -1.61 20.53 14.43
CA ASN A 123 -0.56 20.81 15.40
C ASN A 123 0.35 19.60 15.69
N HIS A 124 0.06 18.43 15.10
CA HIS A 124 0.92 17.25 15.19
C HIS A 124 2.07 17.37 14.18
N PRO A 125 3.34 17.45 14.63
CA PRO A 125 4.48 17.53 13.73
C PRO A 125 4.69 16.25 12.89
N CYS A 126 4.14 15.11 13.31
CA CYS A 126 4.17 13.87 12.52
C CYS A 126 3.37 13.99 11.22
N VAL A 127 2.32 14.78 11.16
CA VAL A 127 1.50 14.96 9.96
C VAL A 127 2.27 15.76 8.92
N ILE A 128 2.64 15.10 7.81
CA ILE A 128 3.43 15.70 6.72
C ILE A 128 2.62 15.92 5.45
N LEU A 129 1.44 15.30 5.34
CA LEU A 129 0.65 15.28 4.11
C LEU A 129 -0.83 15.07 4.44
N TRP A 130 -1.70 15.90 3.85
CA TRP A 130 -3.14 15.73 3.91
C TRP A 130 -3.63 14.95 2.69
N SER A 131 -4.37 13.87 2.89
CA SER A 131 -5.02 13.13 1.80
C SER A 131 -6.52 13.38 1.81
N ILE A 132 -7.04 13.87 0.68
CA ILE A 132 -8.45 14.25 0.54
C ILE A 132 -9.34 13.13 0.01
N GLY A 133 -8.76 12.00 -0.40
CA GLY A 133 -9.54 10.88 -0.90
C GLY A 133 -8.70 9.67 -1.29
N ASN A 134 -9.38 8.54 -1.41
CA ASN A 134 -8.81 7.26 -1.83
C ASN A 134 -9.56 6.68 -3.02
N GLU A 135 -8.86 6.43 -4.13
CA GLU A 135 -9.40 5.74 -5.31
C GLU A 135 -10.80 6.22 -5.74
N ILE A 136 -11.01 7.53 -5.71
CA ILE A 136 -12.32 8.13 -5.97
C ILE A 136 -12.78 7.88 -7.41
N GLU A 137 -11.84 7.73 -8.34
CA GLU A 137 -12.11 7.45 -9.75
C GLU A 137 -12.98 6.20 -9.96
N TRP A 138 -12.96 5.25 -9.00
CA TRP A 138 -13.81 4.06 -9.02
C TRP A 138 -15.30 4.36 -9.11
N THR A 139 -15.70 5.49 -8.57
CA THR A 139 -17.11 5.87 -8.49
C THR A 139 -17.57 6.65 -9.72
N TYR A 140 -16.66 7.03 -10.62
CA TYR A 140 -16.94 7.80 -11.83
C TYR A 140 -16.75 6.94 -13.10
N PRO A 141 -17.83 6.40 -13.70
CA PRO A 141 -17.73 5.45 -14.79
C PRO A 141 -16.93 5.93 -16.00
N TYR A 142 -16.93 7.23 -16.28
CA TYR A 142 -16.19 7.80 -17.41
C TYR A 142 -14.67 7.79 -17.20
N TYR A 143 -14.15 7.77 -15.95
CA TYR A 143 -12.72 7.56 -15.69
C TYR A 143 -12.28 6.15 -16.11
N TRP A 144 -13.06 5.15 -15.73
CA TRP A 144 -12.77 3.75 -16.04
C TRP A 144 -12.89 3.45 -17.52
N ALA A 145 -13.98 3.93 -18.13
CA ALA A 145 -14.26 3.62 -19.52
C ALA A 145 -13.31 4.31 -20.50
N SER A 146 -12.68 5.43 -20.07
CA SER A 146 -11.70 6.16 -20.88
C SER A 146 -10.32 5.53 -20.85
N SER A 147 -10.04 4.66 -19.87
CA SER A 147 -8.75 3.99 -19.72
C SER A 147 -8.84 2.54 -20.19
N LYS A 148 -7.87 2.13 -21.01
CA LYS A 148 -7.72 0.72 -21.41
C LYS A 148 -7.08 -0.11 -20.32
N ASP A 149 -6.34 0.53 -19.40
CA ASP A 149 -5.67 -0.10 -18.25
C ASP A 149 -6.67 -0.65 -17.24
N ASN A 150 -7.91 -0.20 -17.26
CA ASN A 150 -8.90 -0.47 -16.23
C ASN A 150 -10.06 -1.31 -16.72
N LYS A 151 -9.80 -2.56 -17.04
CA LYS A 151 -10.86 -3.53 -17.34
C LYS A 151 -11.45 -4.13 -16.05
N GLY A 152 -12.22 -3.30 -15.32
CA GLY A 152 -12.86 -3.67 -14.06
C GLY A 152 -11.86 -3.85 -12.90
N PHE A 153 -12.31 -4.44 -11.78
CA PHE A 153 -11.48 -4.64 -10.57
C PHE A 153 -10.15 -5.36 -10.82
N LYS A 154 -10.09 -6.20 -11.86
CA LYS A 154 -8.85 -6.85 -12.31
C LYS A 154 -7.82 -5.87 -12.88
N GLY A 155 -8.24 -4.68 -13.30
CA GLY A 155 -7.36 -3.63 -13.80
C GLY A 155 -6.71 -2.76 -12.73
N LEU A 156 -7.10 -2.89 -11.46
CA LEU A 156 -6.50 -2.17 -10.34
C LEU A 156 -5.00 -2.37 -10.25
N ILE A 157 -4.57 -3.61 -10.37
CA ILE A 157 -3.17 -4.01 -10.33
C ILE A 157 -2.76 -4.39 -11.75
N HIS A 158 -2.81 -3.42 -12.64
CA HIS A 158 -2.50 -3.67 -14.04
C HIS A 158 -1.02 -3.98 -14.23
N THR A 159 -0.74 -5.07 -14.93
CA THR A 159 0.61 -5.50 -15.30
C THR A 159 1.07 -4.96 -16.64
N GLY A 160 0.19 -4.30 -17.38
CA GLY A 160 0.44 -3.73 -18.69
C GLY A 160 1.39 -2.52 -18.65
N ASP A 161 1.77 -2.04 -19.82
CA ASP A 161 2.50 -0.81 -19.94
C ASP A 161 1.57 0.38 -19.71
N PRO A 162 2.08 1.49 -19.15
CA PRO A 162 1.31 2.72 -18.96
C PRO A 162 0.71 3.24 -20.27
N GLU A 163 -0.52 3.71 -20.21
CA GLU A 163 -1.16 4.35 -21.36
C GLU A 163 -0.53 5.71 -21.67
N THR A 164 -0.11 5.88 -22.91
CA THR A 164 0.55 7.11 -23.38
C THR A 164 -0.20 7.81 -24.52
N ASP A 165 -1.28 7.23 -25.05
CA ASP A 165 -2.08 7.86 -26.08
C ASP A 165 -3.08 8.86 -25.49
N ASN A 166 -2.53 9.98 -25.00
CA ASN A 166 -3.29 11.06 -24.36
C ASN A 166 -4.45 11.60 -25.24
N LYS A 167 -4.27 11.61 -26.57
CA LYS A 167 -5.32 12.12 -27.47
C LYS A 167 -6.55 11.22 -27.48
N SER A 168 -6.35 9.91 -27.59
CA SER A 168 -7.45 8.96 -27.56
C SER A 168 -8.14 8.91 -26.21
N ILE A 169 -7.37 8.96 -25.11
CA ILE A 169 -7.90 8.98 -23.73
C ILE A 169 -8.77 10.22 -23.53
N LEU A 170 -8.24 11.41 -23.85
CA LEU A 170 -8.94 12.68 -23.67
C LEU A 170 -10.20 12.77 -24.54
N LYS A 171 -10.14 12.29 -25.79
CA LYS A 171 -11.30 12.23 -26.68
C LYS A 171 -12.41 11.38 -26.07
N GLU A 172 -12.07 10.19 -25.56
CA GLU A 172 -13.04 9.28 -24.99
C GLU A 172 -13.58 9.81 -23.65
N PHE A 173 -12.72 10.38 -22.82
CA PHE A 173 -13.10 11.03 -21.57
C PHE A 173 -14.11 12.16 -21.80
N ASN A 174 -13.83 13.08 -22.72
CA ASN A 174 -14.75 14.18 -23.05
C ASN A 174 -16.07 13.69 -23.63
N ARG A 175 -16.04 12.61 -24.44
CA ARG A 175 -17.25 12.00 -24.98
C ARG A 175 -18.13 11.40 -23.89
N LEU A 176 -17.53 10.71 -22.90
CA LEU A 176 -18.26 10.00 -21.86
C LEU A 176 -18.69 10.91 -20.71
N SER A 177 -17.88 11.90 -20.35
CA SER A 177 -18.20 12.87 -19.31
C SER A 177 -19.15 13.98 -19.78
N GLY A 178 -19.36 14.09 -21.09
CA GLY A 178 -20.12 15.22 -21.66
C GLY A 178 -19.44 16.57 -21.48
N GLY A 179 -18.11 16.58 -21.28
CA GLY A 179 -17.29 17.78 -21.05
C GLY A 179 -17.39 18.35 -19.62
N LYS A 180 -17.92 17.59 -18.68
CA LYS A 180 -17.98 17.93 -17.26
C LYS A 180 -17.15 16.93 -16.45
N ASP A 181 -16.42 17.41 -15.47
CA ASP A 181 -15.65 16.58 -14.55
C ASP A 181 -15.93 16.95 -13.08
N ASP A 182 -17.03 16.43 -12.56
CA ASP A 182 -17.44 16.63 -11.16
C ASP A 182 -16.39 16.12 -10.17
N LEU A 183 -15.52 15.15 -10.57
CA LEU A 183 -14.46 14.64 -9.70
C LEU A 183 -13.37 15.68 -9.53
N ALA A 184 -12.82 16.22 -10.61
CA ALA A 184 -11.77 17.24 -10.54
C ALA A 184 -12.27 18.53 -9.87
N GLU A 185 -13.52 18.94 -10.17
CA GLU A 185 -14.15 20.09 -9.51
C GLU A 185 -14.29 19.85 -7.99
N THR A 186 -14.73 18.67 -7.57
CA THR A 186 -14.86 18.32 -6.15
C THR A 186 -13.48 18.27 -5.48
N ALA A 187 -12.47 17.73 -6.15
CA ALA A 187 -11.10 17.71 -5.65
C ALA A 187 -10.56 19.12 -5.41
N ALA A 188 -10.81 20.05 -6.35
CA ALA A 188 -10.41 21.45 -6.21
C ALA A 188 -11.06 22.13 -4.99
N VAL A 189 -12.34 21.85 -4.76
CA VAL A 189 -13.07 22.35 -3.59
C VAL A 189 -12.46 21.80 -2.29
N LEU A 190 -12.24 20.49 -2.21
CA LEU A 190 -11.66 19.85 -1.02
C LEU A 190 -10.23 20.36 -0.75
N ALA A 191 -9.39 20.47 -1.78
CA ALA A 191 -8.04 21.02 -1.65
C ALA A 191 -8.10 22.50 -1.16
N GLY A 192 -9.04 23.29 -1.65
CA GLY A 192 -9.28 24.64 -1.19
C GLY A 192 -9.64 24.68 0.31
N TRP A 193 -10.55 23.84 0.77
CA TRP A 193 -10.93 23.75 2.18
C TRP A 193 -9.77 23.32 3.09
N VAL A 194 -8.88 22.45 2.62
CA VAL A 194 -7.63 22.15 3.36
C VAL A 194 -6.79 23.40 3.48
N LYS A 195 -6.55 24.13 2.38
CA LYS A 195 -5.72 25.35 2.36
C LYS A 195 -6.31 26.51 3.14
N ASP A 196 -7.63 26.57 3.32
CA ASP A 196 -8.28 27.55 4.21
C ASP A 196 -7.85 27.38 5.68
N VAL A 197 -7.41 26.19 6.07
CA VAL A 197 -7.07 25.86 7.48
C VAL A 197 -5.58 25.64 7.68
N ASP A 198 -4.90 24.98 6.72
CA ASP A 198 -3.46 24.68 6.75
C ASP A 198 -2.82 24.88 5.38
N THR A 199 -2.07 25.96 5.24
CA THR A 199 -1.29 26.28 4.03
C THR A 199 0.12 25.71 4.08
N THR A 200 0.52 25.09 5.19
CA THR A 200 1.92 24.67 5.42
C THR A 200 2.21 23.26 4.93
N ARG A 201 1.20 22.40 4.86
CA ARG A 201 1.34 21.02 4.42
C ARG A 201 0.73 20.80 3.04
N PRO A 202 1.35 19.93 2.22
CA PRO A 202 0.83 19.60 0.91
C PRO A 202 -0.44 18.75 0.99
N VAL A 203 -1.25 18.84 -0.10
CA VAL A 203 -2.46 18.06 -0.31
C VAL A 203 -2.19 16.93 -1.30
N SER A 204 -2.73 15.76 -1.04
CA SER A 204 -2.62 14.56 -1.85
C SER A 204 -3.97 13.84 -1.98
N SER A 205 -3.99 12.81 -2.80
CA SER A 205 -5.06 11.81 -2.89
C SER A 205 -4.49 10.51 -3.43
N GLY A 206 -5.11 9.37 -3.10
CA GLY A 206 -4.76 8.06 -3.66
C GLY A 206 -5.37 7.87 -5.04
N VAL A 207 -4.57 8.06 -6.10
CA VAL A 207 -4.99 7.99 -7.50
C VAL A 207 -4.82 6.57 -8.05
N VAL A 208 -5.86 6.03 -8.68
CA VAL A 208 -5.86 4.66 -9.22
C VAL A 208 -6.01 4.61 -10.75
N VAL A 209 -6.37 5.71 -11.40
CA VAL A 209 -6.47 5.84 -12.87
C VAL A 209 -5.57 6.98 -13.37
N PRO A 210 -4.23 6.87 -13.27
CA PRO A 210 -3.31 7.97 -13.54
C PRO A 210 -3.47 8.59 -14.93
N SER A 211 -3.63 7.76 -15.98
CA SER A 211 -3.74 8.20 -17.36
C SER A 211 -4.89 9.19 -17.58
N VAL A 212 -6.03 8.95 -16.96
CA VAL A 212 -7.20 9.83 -17.06
C VAL A 212 -7.10 10.98 -16.08
N SER A 213 -6.70 10.70 -14.83
CA SER A 213 -6.59 11.70 -13.76
C SER A 213 -5.62 12.84 -14.09
N ARG A 214 -4.56 12.55 -14.86
CA ARG A 214 -3.64 13.56 -15.40
C ARG A 214 -4.29 14.45 -16.45
N LEU A 215 -5.13 13.90 -17.31
CA LEU A 215 -5.73 14.61 -18.44
C LEU A 215 -7.01 15.35 -18.09
N SER A 216 -7.69 14.91 -17.02
CA SER A 216 -8.92 15.52 -16.53
C SER A 216 -8.69 16.79 -15.71
N GLY A 217 -7.46 16.99 -15.22
CA GLY A 217 -7.13 18.06 -14.27
C GLY A 217 -7.27 17.65 -12.79
N TYR A 218 -7.65 16.40 -12.50
CA TYR A 218 -7.75 15.92 -11.11
C TYR A 218 -6.42 16.02 -10.38
N THR A 219 -5.32 15.62 -11.01
CA THR A 219 -4.01 15.70 -10.37
C THR A 219 -3.44 17.11 -10.29
N ASP A 220 -3.97 18.07 -11.05
CA ASP A 220 -3.46 19.46 -11.08
C ASP A 220 -3.74 20.20 -9.77
N VAL A 221 -4.74 19.76 -9.02
CA VAL A 221 -5.11 20.36 -7.73
C VAL A 221 -4.36 19.74 -6.54
N LEU A 222 -3.55 18.71 -6.79
CA LEU A 222 -2.76 18.01 -5.77
C LEU A 222 -1.34 18.57 -5.73
N ASP A 223 -0.85 18.90 -4.56
CA ASP A 223 0.57 19.29 -4.36
C ASP A 223 1.50 18.07 -4.52
N VAL A 224 1.04 16.89 -4.12
CA VAL A 224 1.73 15.59 -4.24
C VAL A 224 0.76 14.57 -4.77
N VAL A 225 1.12 13.86 -5.85
CA VAL A 225 0.26 12.79 -6.38
C VAL A 225 0.59 11.48 -5.69
N GLY A 226 -0.41 10.92 -5.01
CA GLY A 226 -0.36 9.57 -4.46
C GLY A 226 -0.82 8.56 -5.51
N TYR A 227 -0.03 7.51 -5.75
CA TYR A 227 -0.42 6.43 -6.66
C TYR A 227 -0.72 5.14 -5.91
N ASN A 228 -1.91 4.59 -6.18
CA ASN A 228 -2.31 3.28 -5.68
C ASN A 228 -2.01 2.23 -6.74
N TYR A 229 -1.02 1.34 -6.47
CA TYR A 229 -0.64 0.18 -7.31
C TYR A 229 -0.23 0.53 -8.76
N LYS A 230 0.38 1.68 -8.97
CA LYS A 230 0.74 2.22 -10.29
C LYS A 230 2.22 2.57 -10.40
N ASP A 231 3.08 1.74 -9.85
CA ASP A 231 4.55 1.89 -9.86
C ASP A 231 5.13 2.14 -11.26
N LYS A 232 4.55 1.56 -12.30
CA LYS A 232 4.99 1.75 -13.69
C LYS A 232 4.78 3.17 -14.22
N TYR A 233 3.87 3.94 -13.62
CA TYR A 233 3.66 5.34 -14.00
C TYR A 233 4.68 6.30 -13.40
N TYR A 234 5.39 5.93 -12.34
CA TYR A 234 6.29 6.85 -11.63
C TYR A 234 7.33 7.51 -12.53
N GLU A 235 8.02 6.73 -13.35
CA GLU A 235 9.07 7.26 -14.21
C GLU A 235 8.51 8.07 -15.39
N ILE A 236 7.43 7.64 -15.98
CA ILE A 236 6.79 8.33 -17.11
C ILE A 236 6.23 9.66 -16.65
N ASP A 237 5.48 9.67 -15.57
CA ASP A 237 4.86 10.88 -15.06
C ASP A 237 5.89 11.86 -14.51
N HIS A 238 6.96 11.37 -13.89
CA HIS A 238 8.05 12.27 -13.52
C HIS A 238 8.71 12.96 -14.73
N LYS A 239 8.84 12.27 -15.86
CA LYS A 239 9.37 12.88 -17.10
C LYS A 239 8.40 13.89 -17.71
N LEU A 240 7.10 13.62 -17.65
CA LEU A 240 6.07 14.50 -18.22
C LEU A 240 5.73 15.67 -17.29
N TYR A 241 5.77 15.45 -15.97
CA TYR A 241 5.40 16.41 -14.92
C TYR A 241 6.52 16.54 -13.87
N PRO A 242 7.72 17.02 -14.25
CA PRO A 242 8.92 16.96 -13.40
C PRO A 242 8.83 17.82 -12.12
N TYR A 243 7.90 18.75 -12.06
CA TYR A 243 7.70 19.63 -10.91
C TYR A 243 6.67 19.11 -9.91
N GLN A 244 5.94 18.04 -10.24
CA GLN A 244 4.95 17.46 -9.36
C GLN A 244 5.53 16.25 -8.61
N PRO A 245 5.65 16.32 -7.27
CA PRO A 245 6.14 15.22 -6.47
C PRO A 245 5.21 14.01 -6.53
N ILE A 246 5.81 12.82 -6.45
CA ILE A 246 5.10 11.53 -6.51
C ILE A 246 5.40 10.72 -5.26
N ILE A 247 4.37 10.02 -4.74
CA ILE A 247 4.48 9.03 -3.68
C ILE A 247 3.61 7.82 -4.03
N GLY A 248 4.04 6.62 -3.67
CA GLY A 248 3.16 5.45 -3.68
C GLY A 248 2.26 5.46 -2.44
N SER A 249 1.01 5.85 -2.58
CA SER A 249 0.06 5.92 -1.48
C SER A 249 -0.51 4.56 -1.09
N GLU A 250 -0.60 3.64 -2.05
CA GLU A 250 -0.83 2.21 -1.80
C GLU A 250 0.01 1.35 -2.74
N ASN A 251 0.68 0.37 -2.15
CA ASN A 251 1.60 -0.51 -2.87
C ASN A 251 1.44 -1.95 -2.38
N VAL A 252 1.51 -2.93 -3.27
CA VAL A 252 1.59 -4.32 -2.82
C VAL A 252 2.93 -4.56 -2.11
N GLY A 253 2.94 -5.39 -1.09
CA GLY A 253 4.15 -5.71 -0.33
C GLY A 253 5.05 -6.69 -1.11
N GLN A 254 5.54 -6.28 -2.29
CA GLN A 254 6.42 -7.06 -3.16
C GLN A 254 7.72 -6.31 -3.45
N LEU A 255 8.77 -7.04 -3.76
CA LEU A 255 10.10 -6.45 -4.00
C LEU A 255 10.09 -5.41 -5.13
N PHE A 256 9.36 -5.68 -6.22
CA PHE A 256 9.34 -4.79 -7.39
C PHE A 256 8.79 -3.39 -7.08
N GLU A 257 7.81 -3.29 -6.19
CA GLU A 257 7.26 -1.99 -5.76
C GLU A 257 8.29 -1.18 -4.94
N TRP A 258 9.07 -1.88 -4.09
CA TRP A 258 10.15 -1.23 -3.36
C TRP A 258 11.30 -0.81 -4.28
N THR A 259 11.71 -1.67 -5.20
CA THR A 259 12.79 -1.35 -6.16
C THR A 259 12.40 -0.23 -7.13
N ALA A 260 11.10 -0.08 -7.41
CA ALA A 260 10.59 1.03 -8.20
C ALA A 260 10.89 2.40 -7.58
N VAL A 261 11.15 2.48 -6.26
CA VAL A 261 11.33 3.74 -5.54
C VAL A 261 12.66 3.86 -4.79
N ALA A 262 13.28 2.75 -4.39
CA ALA A 262 14.42 2.74 -3.45
C ALA A 262 15.54 3.70 -3.85
N ASP A 263 16.01 3.63 -5.09
CA ASP A 263 17.13 4.41 -5.62
C ASP A 263 16.70 5.67 -6.39
N LYS A 264 15.39 5.91 -6.55
CA LYS A 264 14.87 7.06 -7.30
C LYS A 264 14.64 8.25 -6.36
N LYS A 265 15.55 9.20 -6.36
CA LYS A 265 15.49 10.39 -5.48
C LYS A 265 14.22 11.22 -5.65
N TYR A 266 13.59 11.21 -6.83
CA TYR A 266 12.42 12.00 -7.16
C TYR A 266 11.11 11.39 -6.66
N ILE A 267 11.10 10.12 -6.23
CA ILE A 267 9.93 9.48 -5.59
C ILE A 267 10.10 9.57 -4.07
N ALA A 268 9.10 10.11 -3.38
CA ALA A 268 9.15 10.29 -1.92
C ALA A 268 9.28 8.97 -1.16
N GLY A 269 8.62 7.92 -1.63
CA GLY A 269 8.62 6.56 -1.06
C GLY A 269 7.33 5.83 -1.35
N ILE A 270 7.00 4.85 -0.51
CA ILE A 270 5.78 4.04 -0.63
C ILE A 270 5.07 3.89 0.71
N PHE A 271 3.76 3.61 0.64
CA PHE A 271 2.96 3.06 1.73
C PHE A 271 2.45 1.69 1.31
N VAL A 272 2.95 0.64 1.96
CA VAL A 272 2.58 -0.74 1.63
C VAL A 272 1.21 -1.06 2.20
N TRP A 273 0.37 -1.72 1.42
CA TRP A 273 -0.86 -2.33 1.85
C TRP A 273 -0.58 -3.77 2.31
N THR A 274 -0.52 -4.07 3.63
CA THR A 274 -0.82 -3.17 4.75
C THR A 274 0.10 -3.50 5.93
N GLY A 275 0.12 -2.63 6.96
CA GLY A 275 0.94 -2.85 8.15
C GLY A 275 0.47 -4.01 9.01
N PHE A 276 -0.84 -4.11 9.23
CA PHE A 276 -1.50 -5.19 9.99
C PHE A 276 -2.68 -5.75 9.22
N ASP A 277 -2.93 -7.04 9.37
CA ASP A 277 -4.19 -7.63 8.93
C ASP A 277 -5.37 -6.99 9.67
N TYR A 278 -6.50 -6.91 8.98
CA TYR A 278 -7.73 -6.27 9.43
C TYR A 278 -8.95 -7.08 8.96
N LEU A 279 -10.12 -6.81 9.54
CA LEU A 279 -11.32 -7.60 9.25
C LEU A 279 -12.13 -7.11 8.05
N GLY A 280 -11.96 -5.85 7.64
CA GLY A 280 -12.89 -5.15 6.78
C GLY A 280 -13.16 -5.78 5.41
N GLU A 281 -12.13 -6.16 4.64
CA GLU A 281 -12.24 -6.60 3.25
C GLU A 281 -11.90 -8.08 3.03
N ASN A 282 -11.84 -8.86 4.09
CA ASN A 282 -11.32 -10.22 4.09
C ASN A 282 -12.32 -11.31 3.67
N GLY A 283 -13.47 -10.91 3.15
CA GLY A 283 -14.51 -11.86 2.76
C GLY A 283 -15.35 -12.40 3.93
N PRO A 284 -16.20 -13.39 3.66
CA PRO A 284 -17.13 -13.90 4.66
C PRO A 284 -16.40 -14.68 5.77
N TRP A 285 -17.00 -14.67 6.99
CA TRP A 285 -16.54 -15.53 8.07
C TRP A 285 -16.34 -16.99 7.60
N PRO A 286 -15.23 -17.67 7.94
CA PRO A 286 -14.25 -17.35 8.99
C PRO A 286 -12.95 -16.68 8.51
N ALA A 287 -12.94 -15.94 7.42
CA ALA A 287 -11.75 -15.21 6.96
C ALA A 287 -11.25 -14.22 8.05
N ARG A 288 -9.92 -14.14 8.25
CA ARG A 288 -9.31 -13.40 9.36
C ARG A 288 -8.22 -12.42 8.92
N GLY A 289 -7.99 -12.29 7.65
CA GLY A 289 -6.92 -11.46 7.13
C GLY A 289 -6.71 -11.70 5.64
N GLY A 290 -6.06 -10.76 4.96
CA GLY A 290 -5.82 -10.81 3.52
C GLY A 290 -4.46 -11.36 3.13
N ASP A 291 -3.65 -11.88 4.05
CA ASP A 291 -2.25 -12.33 3.86
C ASP A 291 -1.36 -11.30 3.14
N CYS A 292 -1.74 -10.02 3.18
CA CYS A 292 -1.04 -8.92 2.53
C CYS A 292 -0.24 -8.04 3.50
N SER A 293 -0.28 -8.32 4.79
CA SER A 293 0.28 -7.50 5.86
C SER A 293 1.69 -7.87 6.29
N PHE A 294 2.35 -6.94 7.00
CA PHE A 294 3.63 -7.20 7.66
C PHE A 294 3.47 -7.87 9.02
N PHE A 295 2.33 -7.67 9.65
CA PHE A 295 1.96 -8.33 10.90
C PHE A 295 0.55 -8.91 10.75
N ASP A 296 0.38 -10.12 11.25
CA ASP A 296 -0.93 -10.76 11.29
C ASP A 296 -1.91 -10.02 12.21
N PHE A 297 -3.14 -10.51 12.25
CA PHE A 297 -4.23 -9.95 13.01
C PHE A 297 -3.94 -9.76 14.52
N VAL A 298 -3.12 -10.64 15.11
CA VAL A 298 -2.72 -10.55 16.52
C VAL A 298 -1.35 -9.88 16.72
N GLY A 299 -0.69 -9.51 15.64
CA GLY A 299 0.56 -8.77 15.64
C GLY A 299 1.81 -9.65 15.66
N ASN A 300 1.78 -10.90 15.19
CA ASN A 300 2.98 -11.64 14.85
C ASN A 300 3.51 -11.16 13.51
N LYS A 301 4.85 -11.07 13.39
CA LYS A 301 5.48 -10.69 12.14
C LYS A 301 5.32 -11.81 11.12
N THR A 302 4.85 -11.48 9.93
CA THR A 302 4.71 -12.41 8.81
C THR A 302 6.04 -12.63 8.09
N ALA A 303 6.13 -13.63 7.24
CA ALA A 303 7.31 -13.84 6.38
C ALA A 303 7.61 -12.60 5.51
N ARG A 304 6.58 -11.94 4.98
CA ARG A 304 6.68 -10.65 4.27
C ARG A 304 7.25 -9.55 5.16
N GLY A 305 6.79 -9.45 6.42
CA GLY A 305 7.31 -8.49 7.40
C GLY A 305 8.80 -8.72 7.69
N HIS A 306 9.26 -9.96 7.78
CA HIS A 306 10.68 -10.30 7.90
C HIS A 306 11.47 -9.93 6.64
N PHE A 307 10.91 -10.17 5.45
CA PHE A 307 11.53 -9.79 4.19
C PHE A 307 11.73 -8.27 4.09
N PHE A 308 10.69 -7.48 4.37
CA PHE A 308 10.77 -6.02 4.33
C PHE A 308 11.65 -5.44 5.46
N GLU A 309 11.73 -6.09 6.61
CA GLU A 309 12.71 -5.71 7.64
C GLU A 309 14.14 -5.78 7.10
N CYS A 310 14.46 -6.82 6.29
CA CYS A 310 15.77 -6.92 5.65
C CYS A 310 16.00 -5.85 4.57
N LEU A 311 14.95 -5.34 3.93
CA LEU A 311 15.05 -4.25 2.94
C LEU A 311 15.16 -2.86 3.59
N TRP A 312 14.52 -2.67 4.74
CA TRP A 312 14.33 -1.35 5.32
C TRP A 312 15.30 -0.99 6.44
N LYS A 313 15.98 -1.97 7.03
CA LYS A 313 16.96 -1.74 8.08
C LYS A 313 18.40 -1.89 7.57
N ASP A 314 19.28 -1.04 8.09
CA ASP A 314 20.71 -1.11 7.80
C ASP A 314 21.44 -2.07 8.76
N THR A 315 20.84 -2.37 9.92
CA THR A 315 21.40 -3.36 10.87
C THR A 315 21.24 -4.77 10.31
N PRO A 316 22.25 -5.65 10.49
CA PRO A 316 22.19 -7.03 9.96
C PRO A 316 20.93 -7.77 10.40
N LYS A 317 20.23 -8.33 9.43
CA LYS A 317 19.02 -9.12 9.62
C LYS A 317 19.08 -10.37 8.74
N THR A 318 18.64 -11.48 9.32
CA THR A 318 18.50 -12.74 8.62
C THR A 318 17.28 -13.48 9.17
N HIS A 319 16.44 -13.99 8.29
CA HIS A 319 15.30 -14.80 8.64
C HIS A 319 15.22 -16.01 7.68
N ILE A 320 14.95 -17.18 8.25
CA ILE A 320 14.87 -18.43 7.50
C ILE A 320 13.43 -18.94 7.48
N VAL A 321 12.97 -19.31 6.30
CA VAL A 321 11.67 -19.96 6.10
C VAL A 321 11.82 -21.15 5.17
N THR A 322 10.84 -22.03 5.15
CA THR A 322 10.87 -23.26 4.37
C THR A 322 9.56 -23.48 3.64
N ILE A 323 9.63 -24.18 2.49
CA ILE A 323 8.45 -24.56 1.71
C ILE A 323 8.77 -25.84 0.94
N PRO A 324 7.85 -26.82 0.84
CA PRO A 324 8.03 -27.94 -0.09
C PRO A 324 8.18 -27.43 -1.52
N GLU A 325 9.17 -27.93 -2.27
CA GLU A 325 9.41 -27.47 -3.65
C GLU A 325 8.16 -27.61 -4.54
N LYS A 326 7.38 -28.67 -4.34
CA LYS A 326 6.12 -28.90 -5.07
C LYS A 326 5.02 -27.85 -4.82
N GLU A 327 5.10 -27.15 -3.70
CA GLU A 327 4.17 -26.07 -3.29
C GLU A 327 4.73 -24.68 -3.64
N SER A 328 6.02 -24.61 -4.02
CA SER A 328 6.74 -23.37 -4.28
C SER A 328 6.57 -22.88 -5.72
N GLU A 329 6.65 -21.59 -5.89
CA GLU A 329 6.80 -20.91 -7.19
C GLU A 329 8.24 -20.99 -7.72
N PHE A 330 9.19 -21.41 -6.87
CA PHE A 330 10.58 -21.64 -7.24
C PHE A 330 10.84 -23.14 -7.37
N LYS A 331 11.63 -23.51 -8.39
CA LYS A 331 12.12 -24.87 -8.60
C LYS A 331 13.62 -24.83 -8.86
N MET A 332 14.35 -25.76 -8.28
CA MET A 332 15.78 -25.91 -8.56
C MET A 332 15.98 -26.64 -9.87
N ASP A 333 16.77 -26.07 -10.77
CA ASP A 333 17.17 -26.64 -12.03
C ASP A 333 18.37 -27.60 -11.87
N THR A 334 18.67 -28.33 -12.88
CA THR A 334 19.78 -29.34 -12.90
C THR A 334 21.15 -28.72 -12.68
N ASP A 335 21.34 -27.45 -13.01
CA ASP A 335 22.59 -26.70 -12.82
C ASP A 335 22.69 -26.03 -11.42
N GLY A 336 21.66 -26.19 -10.57
CA GLY A 336 21.59 -25.63 -9.24
C GLY A 336 21.05 -24.19 -9.17
N SER A 337 20.65 -23.59 -10.30
CA SER A 337 19.89 -22.35 -10.35
C SER A 337 18.42 -22.57 -9.97
N PHE A 338 17.67 -21.49 -9.80
CA PHE A 338 16.24 -21.55 -9.48
C PHE A 338 15.43 -20.83 -10.54
N THR A 339 14.46 -21.51 -11.10
CA THR A 339 13.46 -20.92 -12.00
C THR A 339 12.24 -20.49 -11.19
N TYR A 340 11.74 -19.27 -11.45
CA TYR A 340 10.53 -18.72 -10.85
C TYR A 340 9.36 -18.81 -11.80
N THR A 341 8.26 -19.43 -11.36
CA THR A 341 7.01 -19.51 -12.12
C THR A 341 5.87 -18.96 -11.24
N PRO A 342 5.44 -17.72 -11.45
CA PRO A 342 4.40 -17.12 -10.63
C PRO A 342 3.08 -17.88 -10.78
N ARG A 343 2.37 -18.07 -9.68
CA ARG A 343 1.01 -18.62 -9.73
C ARG A 343 0.08 -17.66 -10.47
N PRO A 344 -0.81 -18.19 -11.31
CA PRO A 344 -1.74 -17.35 -12.06
C PRO A 344 -2.74 -16.67 -11.13
N GLY A 345 -3.13 -15.45 -11.49
CA GLY A 345 -4.15 -14.69 -10.79
C GLY A 345 -3.67 -13.36 -10.23
N TRP A 346 -4.58 -12.38 -10.21
CA TRP A 346 -4.29 -11.03 -9.70
C TRP A 346 -4.09 -11.02 -8.19
N ILE A 347 -4.82 -11.87 -7.45
CA ILE A 347 -4.78 -11.94 -5.97
C ILE A 347 -3.38 -12.33 -5.48
N ARG A 348 -2.62 -13.05 -6.29
CA ARG A 348 -1.28 -13.52 -5.97
C ARG A 348 -0.25 -12.40 -5.75
N ARG A 349 -0.50 -11.21 -6.22
CA ARG A 349 0.33 -10.04 -5.93
C ARG A 349 0.16 -9.53 -4.50
N TRP A 350 -0.99 -9.77 -3.93
CA TRP A 350 -1.33 -9.41 -2.56
C TRP A 350 -0.80 -10.44 -1.56
N GLU A 351 -0.76 -11.71 -1.94
CA GLU A 351 -0.32 -12.81 -1.10
C GLU A 351 1.20 -12.92 -1.08
N TRP A 352 1.73 -13.48 -0.01
CA TRP A 352 3.12 -13.90 0.08
C TRP A 352 3.25 -15.38 -0.29
N TYR A 353 4.49 -15.88 -0.34
CA TYR A 353 4.76 -17.31 -0.52
C TYR A 353 4.27 -18.10 0.69
N ASP A 354 3.73 -19.31 0.48
CA ASP A 354 3.20 -20.21 1.54
C ASP A 354 4.33 -20.84 2.38
N THR A 355 5.23 -20.01 2.86
CA THR A 355 6.41 -20.41 3.61
C THR A 355 6.08 -20.67 5.08
N ARG A 356 6.91 -21.47 5.73
CA ARG A 356 6.74 -21.93 7.12
C ARG A 356 8.00 -21.63 7.93
N ASP A 357 7.82 -21.20 9.17
CA ASP A 357 8.89 -20.98 10.14
C ASP A 357 9.30 -22.26 10.86
N LYS A 358 8.63 -23.38 10.58
CA LYS A 358 8.80 -24.65 11.29
C LYS A 358 9.22 -25.75 10.33
N TRP A 359 10.22 -26.53 10.73
CA TRP A 359 10.61 -27.74 10.01
C TRP A 359 9.72 -28.90 10.42
N LYS A 360 8.68 -29.20 9.65
CA LYS A 360 7.76 -30.33 9.85
C LYS A 360 7.40 -30.95 8.51
N TYR A 361 8.31 -31.77 7.97
CA TYR A 361 8.18 -32.39 6.66
C TYR A 361 8.38 -33.89 6.74
N ARG A 362 7.95 -34.62 5.70
CA ARG A 362 8.25 -36.04 5.55
C ARG A 362 9.70 -36.18 5.07
N ARG A 363 10.31 -37.35 5.30
CA ARG A 363 11.71 -37.62 4.95
C ARG A 363 11.98 -37.68 3.44
N ASP A 364 10.93 -37.85 2.64
CA ASP A 364 10.96 -38.00 1.18
C ASP A 364 10.52 -36.75 0.43
N GLU A 365 10.43 -35.62 1.11
CA GLU A 365 10.03 -34.35 0.50
C GLU A 365 11.25 -33.46 0.24
N ASP A 366 11.35 -32.96 -0.99
CA ASP A 366 12.27 -31.89 -1.34
C ASP A 366 11.81 -30.56 -0.77
N ILE A 367 12.63 -29.95 0.07
CA ILE A 367 12.30 -28.70 0.78
C ILE A 367 13.21 -27.58 0.26
N LEU A 368 12.61 -26.46 -0.15
CA LEU A 368 13.33 -25.22 -0.37
C LEU A 368 13.46 -24.47 0.94
N VAL A 369 14.69 -24.20 1.32
CA VAL A 369 15.04 -23.30 2.42
C VAL A 369 15.26 -21.92 1.81
N GLN A 370 14.45 -20.95 2.18
CA GLN A 370 14.56 -19.57 1.75
C GLN A 370 15.13 -18.73 2.90
N VAL A 371 16.09 -17.87 2.57
CA VAL A 371 16.70 -16.97 3.55
C VAL A 371 16.52 -15.52 3.08
N TYR A 372 15.84 -14.74 3.89
CA TYR A 372 15.70 -13.30 3.74
C TYR A 372 16.82 -12.62 4.53
N THR A 373 17.60 -11.79 3.88
CA THR A 373 18.76 -11.17 4.56
C THR A 373 19.18 -9.87 3.87
N ASN A 374 19.79 -8.98 4.65
CA ASN A 374 20.57 -7.84 4.14
C ASN A 374 22.09 -8.07 4.27
N ALA A 375 22.52 -9.22 4.79
CA ALA A 375 23.92 -9.61 4.79
C ALA A 375 24.41 -9.88 3.35
N PRO A 376 25.68 -9.63 3.03
CA PRO A 376 26.23 -9.86 1.68
C PRO A 376 26.27 -11.35 1.30
N GLU A 377 26.43 -12.24 2.27
CA GLU A 377 26.51 -13.69 2.09
C GLU A 377 25.95 -14.44 3.29
N VAL A 378 25.51 -15.67 3.05
CA VAL A 378 24.97 -16.60 4.07
C VAL A 378 25.50 -17.99 3.80
N GLU A 379 25.91 -18.68 4.86
CA GLU A 379 26.22 -20.12 4.85
C GLU A 379 25.10 -20.87 5.58
N LEU A 380 24.54 -21.89 4.94
CA LEU A 380 23.48 -22.73 5.52
C LEU A 380 24.09 -24.03 6.08
N PHE A 381 23.70 -24.40 7.28
CA PHE A 381 24.07 -25.67 7.92
C PHE A 381 22.84 -26.53 8.18
N LEU A 382 22.93 -27.80 7.87
CA LEU A 382 21.93 -28.82 8.24
C LEU A 382 22.60 -29.85 9.15
N ASN A 383 22.13 -29.98 10.39
CA ASN A 383 22.70 -30.89 11.37
C ASN A 383 24.23 -30.76 11.54
N GLY A 384 24.75 -29.53 11.49
CA GLY A 384 26.17 -29.23 11.63
C GLY A 384 26.99 -29.41 10.34
N LYS A 385 26.39 -29.90 9.25
CA LYS A 385 27.05 -30.01 7.94
C LYS A 385 26.72 -28.80 7.08
N SER A 386 27.75 -28.15 6.54
CA SER A 386 27.56 -27.03 5.62
C SER A 386 26.92 -27.50 4.31
N LEU A 387 25.93 -26.75 3.86
CA LEU A 387 25.30 -26.85 2.54
C LEU A 387 25.82 -25.78 1.57
N GLY A 388 26.89 -25.10 1.98
CA GLY A 388 27.56 -24.08 1.17
C GLY A 388 27.09 -22.65 1.45
N THR A 389 27.95 -21.72 1.00
CA THR A 389 27.73 -20.28 1.10
C THR A 389 27.11 -19.75 -0.18
N LYS A 390 26.14 -18.84 -0.05
CA LYS A 390 25.54 -18.12 -1.16
C LYS A 390 25.66 -16.62 -0.94
N LYS A 391 25.92 -15.88 -2.01
CA LYS A 391 26.01 -14.41 -2.00
C LYS A 391 24.67 -13.81 -2.38
N ARG A 392 24.25 -12.75 -1.68
CA ARG A 392 23.02 -12.03 -2.00
C ARG A 392 23.01 -11.47 -3.42
N SER A 393 24.17 -11.03 -3.93
CA SER A 393 24.32 -10.53 -5.30
C SER A 393 23.83 -11.49 -6.38
N ASP A 394 23.86 -12.78 -6.11
CA ASP A 394 23.49 -13.83 -7.07
C ASP A 394 21.97 -14.07 -7.11
N PHE A 395 21.23 -13.43 -6.21
CA PHE A 395 19.78 -13.60 -6.01
C PHE A 395 19.02 -12.27 -6.04
N MET A 396 19.56 -11.23 -6.65
CA MET A 396 18.99 -9.87 -6.61
C MET A 396 17.60 -9.76 -7.23
N GLU A 397 17.26 -10.60 -8.20
CA GLU A 397 15.94 -10.58 -8.86
C GLU A 397 14.78 -10.76 -7.86
N HIS A 398 14.96 -11.62 -6.86
CA HIS A 398 13.95 -11.89 -5.84
C HIS A 398 14.40 -11.47 -4.42
N ASN A 399 15.70 -11.21 -4.26
CA ASN A 399 16.36 -10.95 -2.97
C ASN A 399 16.09 -12.04 -1.91
N ILE A 400 16.02 -13.29 -2.35
CA ILE A 400 15.78 -14.48 -1.54
C ILE A 400 16.88 -15.49 -1.86
N LEU A 401 17.73 -15.82 -0.88
CA LEU A 401 18.73 -16.88 -1.02
C LEU A 401 18.06 -18.24 -0.80
N MET A 402 18.35 -19.22 -1.63
CA MET A 402 17.64 -20.50 -1.60
C MET A 402 18.60 -21.70 -1.63
N TRP A 403 18.25 -22.74 -0.86
CA TRP A 403 18.87 -24.06 -0.88
C TRP A 403 17.78 -25.11 -1.01
N LYS A 404 18.07 -26.17 -1.75
CA LYS A 404 17.23 -27.36 -1.77
C LYS A 404 17.80 -28.40 -0.81
N VAL A 405 16.95 -28.93 0.05
CA VAL A 405 17.26 -29.97 1.04
C VAL A 405 16.33 -31.14 0.77
N ALA A 406 16.91 -32.32 0.53
CA ALA A 406 16.20 -33.57 0.30
C ALA A 406 16.20 -34.43 1.58
#